data_653e554a46827ebc7589bc33459f0649
#
_entry.id   653e554a46827ebc7589bc33459f0649
#
_cell.length_a   1.000
_cell.length_b   1.000
_cell.length_c   1.000
_cell.angle_alpha   90.00
_cell.angle_beta   90.00
_cell.angle_gamma   90.00
#
_symmetry.space_group_name_H-M   'P 1'
#
loop_
_entity.id
_entity.type
_entity.pdbx_description
1 polymer ?
#
loop_
_entity_poly.entity_id
_entity_poly.type
_entity_poly.pdbx_seq_one_letter_code
_entity_poly.pdbx_strand_id
1 'polypeptide(L)'
;LFDLKFAQSADVMYITHPNHEVEKLSRTGHTSWSLTDVDFTDGPYLDDNITTTTLNPSHHTVGTGRTLVASATTGINGGSGFQSTDVGRLFRFRDGYGKITAVTDTLNATMEVIEDMGSSTASTDFALGSFSDTTGHPSCVTFFEQRLVFAATLSQPQTIFFLNSGNYENMNENRGGNIADD
;
A
#
# COMPACT_ATOMS: atom_id res chain seq x y z
N LEU A 1 13.31 -2.39 19.39
CA LEU A 1 14.63 -2.86 18.90
C LEU A 1 14.65 -4.36 18.62
N PHE A 2 13.98 -5.19 19.41
CA PHE A 2 14.04 -6.66 19.28
C PHE A 2 13.19 -7.20 18.11
N ASP A 3 12.23 -6.43 17.60
CA ASP A 3 11.33 -6.82 16.51
C ASP A 3 11.79 -6.34 15.14
N LEU A 4 12.90 -5.59 15.07
CA LEU A 4 13.47 -5.16 13.80
C LEU A 4 14.02 -6.36 13.03
N LYS A 5 13.60 -6.48 11.77
CA LYS A 5 14.19 -7.40 10.79
C LYS A 5 14.73 -6.60 9.62
N PHE A 6 15.74 -7.13 8.97
CA PHE A 6 16.35 -6.45 7.83
C PHE A 6 16.86 -7.45 6.80
N ALA A 7 16.88 -7.01 5.56
CA ALA A 7 17.50 -7.69 4.44
C ALA A 7 18.26 -6.67 3.58
N GLN A 8 19.45 -7.03 3.14
CA GLN A 8 20.31 -6.12 2.39
C GLN A 8 20.62 -6.68 1.01
N SER A 9 20.60 -5.81 0.01
CA SER A 9 21.11 -6.06 -1.35
C SER A 9 21.97 -4.87 -1.77
N ALA A 10 23.23 -5.14 -2.09
CA ALA A 10 24.22 -4.11 -2.43
C ALA A 10 24.28 -2.99 -1.36
N ASP A 11 24.04 -1.75 -1.76
CA ASP A 11 24.10 -0.55 -0.90
C ASP A 11 22.73 -0.15 -0.31
N VAL A 12 21.73 -1.03 -0.38
CA VAL A 12 20.37 -0.78 0.17
C VAL A 12 20.01 -1.89 1.16
N MET A 13 19.57 -1.49 2.35
CA MET A 13 19.01 -2.36 3.39
C MET A 13 17.56 -1.98 3.63
N TYR A 14 16.65 -2.95 3.50
CA TYR A 14 15.24 -2.81 3.88
C TYR A 14 15.05 -3.26 5.31
N ILE A 15 14.32 -2.46 6.07
CA ILE A 15 14.12 -2.64 7.51
C ILE A 15 12.62 -2.71 7.77
N THR A 16 12.18 -3.72 8.52
CA THR A 16 10.77 -3.92 8.87
C THR A 16 10.57 -3.98 10.38
N HIS A 17 9.41 -3.47 10.80
CA HIS A 17 8.89 -3.59 12.16
C HIS A 17 7.36 -3.61 12.09
N PRO A 18 6.64 -4.47 12.85
CA PRO A 18 5.19 -4.64 12.70
C PRO A 18 4.36 -3.38 12.96
N ASN A 19 4.90 -2.40 13.70
CA ASN A 19 4.21 -1.15 14.06
C ASN A 19 4.78 0.10 13.38
N HIS A 20 5.63 -0.05 12.37
CA HIS A 20 6.24 1.07 11.66
C HIS A 20 6.30 0.78 10.16
N GLU A 21 6.21 1.82 9.38
CA GLU A 21 6.39 1.74 7.92
C GLU A 21 7.73 1.07 7.59
N VAL A 22 7.77 0.44 6.42
CA VAL A 22 9.01 -0.17 5.93
C VAL A 22 9.98 0.93 5.57
N GLU A 23 11.17 0.89 6.14
CA GLU A 23 12.23 1.85 5.83
C GLU A 23 13.32 1.22 4.97
N LYS A 24 14.00 2.06 4.19
CA LYS A 24 15.22 1.69 3.48
C LYS A 24 16.38 2.58 3.89
N LEU A 25 17.48 1.92 4.29
CA LEU A 25 18.76 2.55 4.52
C LEU A 25 19.60 2.41 3.27
N SER A 26 19.89 3.52 2.60
CA SER A 26 20.68 3.57 1.36
C SER A 26 22.03 4.22 1.61
N ARG A 27 23.06 3.62 1.05
CA ARG A 27 24.43 4.15 1.07
C ARG A 27 24.80 4.70 -0.31
N THR A 28 25.12 5.99 -0.36
CA THR A 28 25.58 6.67 -1.59
C THR A 28 27.09 7.00 -1.58
N GLY A 29 27.77 6.74 -0.47
CA GLY A 29 29.20 6.96 -0.30
C GLY A 29 29.69 6.49 1.06
N HIS A 30 30.99 6.52 1.31
CA HIS A 30 31.56 6.04 2.58
C HIS A 30 30.99 6.74 3.82
N THR A 31 30.63 8.00 3.68
CA THR A 31 30.09 8.84 4.77
C THR A 31 28.69 9.37 4.45
N SER A 32 28.06 8.90 3.37
CA SER A 32 26.74 9.36 2.91
C SER A 32 25.73 8.22 3.01
N TRP A 33 24.77 8.39 3.90
CA TRP A 33 23.69 7.45 4.18
C TRP A 33 22.37 8.19 4.25
N SER A 34 21.31 7.57 3.79
CA SER A 34 19.94 8.08 3.95
C SER A 34 19.04 6.97 4.46
N LEU A 35 18.18 7.31 5.42
CA LEU A 35 17.09 6.48 5.90
C LEU A 35 15.79 7.14 5.45
N THR A 36 14.96 6.40 4.70
CA THR A 36 13.68 6.90 4.17
C THR A 36 12.64 5.80 4.20
N ASP A 37 11.37 6.17 4.32
CA ASP A 37 10.27 5.23 4.13
C ASP A 37 10.28 4.68 2.70
N VAL A 38 9.78 3.45 2.55
CA VAL A 38 9.62 2.84 1.23
C VAL A 38 8.27 3.29 0.66
N ASP A 39 8.31 3.99 -0.47
CA ASP A 39 7.11 4.39 -1.19
C ASP A 39 6.72 3.29 -2.19
N PHE A 40 5.87 2.38 -1.76
CA PHE A 40 5.45 1.25 -2.57
C PHE A 40 4.59 1.70 -3.76
N THR A 41 4.86 1.08 -4.91
CA THR A 41 4.08 1.25 -6.13
C THR A 41 3.06 0.14 -6.22
N ASP A 42 1.80 0.51 -6.42
CA ASP A 42 0.65 -0.36 -6.71
C ASP A 42 0.54 -1.62 -5.83
N GLY A 43 0.19 -1.40 -4.58
CA GLY A 43 -0.08 -2.47 -3.61
C GLY A 43 0.96 -2.57 -2.48
N PRO A 44 0.89 -3.65 -1.65
CA PRO A 44 -0.08 -4.76 -1.76
C PRO A 44 -1.47 -4.36 -1.26
N TYR A 45 -2.49 -5.10 -1.69
CA TYR A 45 -3.87 -4.84 -1.31
C TYR A 45 -4.44 -5.99 -0.47
N LEU A 46 -5.44 -5.68 0.33
CA LEU A 46 -6.36 -6.64 0.92
C LEU A 46 -7.27 -7.22 -0.17
N ASP A 47 -8.08 -8.21 0.20
CA ASP A 47 -9.10 -8.75 -0.70
C ASP A 47 -10.02 -7.64 -1.24
N ASP A 48 -10.51 -7.84 -2.45
CA ASP A 48 -11.44 -6.93 -3.10
C ASP A 48 -12.72 -6.78 -2.25
N ASN A 49 -13.28 -5.57 -2.26
CA ASN A 49 -14.54 -5.32 -1.58
C ASN A 49 -15.67 -6.19 -2.15
N ILE A 50 -16.28 -7.00 -1.29
CA ILE A 50 -17.44 -7.86 -1.63
C ILE A 50 -18.76 -7.32 -1.07
N THR A 51 -18.74 -6.14 -0.46
CA THR A 51 -19.93 -5.50 0.11
C THR A 51 -20.61 -4.59 -0.90
N THR A 52 -21.77 -4.04 -0.53
CA THR A 52 -22.43 -3.01 -1.32
C THR A 52 -21.87 -1.60 -1.12
N THR A 53 -20.86 -1.45 -0.27
CA THR A 53 -20.18 -0.16 -0.07
C THR A 53 -19.51 0.27 -1.36
N THR A 54 -19.72 1.51 -1.76
CA THR A 54 -19.04 2.12 -2.89
C THR A 54 -18.07 3.18 -2.43
N LEU A 55 -16.96 3.33 -3.14
CA LEU A 55 -16.12 4.52 -3.07
C LEU A 55 -16.46 5.46 -4.22
N ASN A 56 -16.38 6.75 -3.96
CA ASN A 56 -16.63 7.82 -4.92
C ASN A 56 -15.50 8.84 -4.85
N PRO A 57 -14.46 8.70 -5.69
CA PRO A 57 -13.40 9.70 -5.80
C PRO A 57 -13.93 10.94 -6.53
N SER A 58 -13.59 12.15 -6.07
CA SER A 58 -13.99 13.39 -6.75
C SER A 58 -13.36 13.55 -8.13
N HIS A 59 -12.23 12.91 -8.37
CA HIS A 59 -11.49 12.91 -9.65
C HIS A 59 -10.82 11.55 -9.82
N HIS A 60 -10.71 11.09 -11.07
CA HIS A 60 -10.02 9.84 -11.40
C HIS A 60 -8.59 10.06 -11.90
N THR A 61 -8.26 11.27 -12.36
CA THR A 61 -6.96 11.61 -12.95
C THR A 61 -5.93 11.95 -11.88
N VAL A 62 -4.67 11.70 -12.18
CA VAL A 62 -3.51 11.96 -11.31
C VAL A 62 -3.56 13.37 -10.69
N GLY A 63 -3.31 13.46 -9.39
CA GLY A 63 -3.29 14.72 -8.65
C GLY A 63 -3.61 14.56 -7.16
N THR A 64 -3.29 15.59 -6.40
CA THR A 64 -3.41 15.66 -4.94
C THR A 64 -4.66 16.42 -4.49
N GLY A 65 -4.99 16.33 -3.19
CA GLY A 65 -6.07 17.09 -2.55
C GLY A 65 -7.47 16.72 -3.07
N ARG A 66 -7.64 15.49 -3.55
CA ARG A 66 -8.92 14.96 -4.01
C ARG A 66 -9.71 14.38 -2.84
N THR A 67 -11.03 14.46 -2.90
CA THR A 67 -11.88 13.81 -1.89
C THR A 67 -12.23 12.38 -2.30
N LEU A 68 -12.31 11.50 -1.31
CA LEU A 68 -12.74 10.12 -1.44
C LEU A 68 -13.89 9.89 -0.45
N VAL A 69 -15.07 9.54 -0.96
CA VAL A 69 -16.29 9.36 -0.15
C VAL A 69 -16.74 7.92 -0.22
N ALA A 70 -16.98 7.31 0.93
CA ALA A 70 -17.59 5.99 1.04
C ALA A 70 -19.08 6.09 1.28
N SER A 71 -19.90 5.24 0.64
CA SER A 71 -21.36 5.20 0.85
C SER A 71 -21.75 4.58 2.19
N ALA A 72 -20.90 3.75 2.76
CA ALA A 72 -21.09 3.10 4.07
C ALA A 72 -19.72 2.68 4.64
N THR A 73 -19.69 2.35 5.92
CA THR A 73 -18.46 1.85 6.57
C THR A 73 -18.22 0.35 6.36
N THR A 74 -19.24 -0.42 6.00
CA THR A 74 -19.26 -1.89 6.02
C THR A 74 -18.09 -2.54 5.24
N GLY A 75 -17.70 -1.95 4.10
CA GLY A 75 -16.59 -2.44 3.27
C GLY A 75 -15.22 -1.85 3.64
N ILE A 76 -15.13 -1.10 4.74
CA ILE A 76 -13.92 -0.37 5.11
C ILE A 76 -13.56 -0.75 6.55
N ASN A 77 -12.35 -1.29 6.74
CA ASN A 77 -11.79 -1.64 8.05
C ASN A 77 -12.74 -2.49 8.92
N GLY A 78 -13.35 -3.51 8.31
CA GLY A 78 -14.27 -4.41 9.01
C GLY A 78 -15.53 -3.72 9.55
N GLY A 79 -15.96 -2.62 8.94
CA GLY A 79 -17.13 -1.84 9.34
C GLY A 79 -16.82 -0.58 10.15
N SER A 80 -15.57 -0.34 10.49
CA SER A 80 -15.19 0.85 11.27
C SER A 80 -15.11 2.13 10.43
N GLY A 81 -15.07 2.01 9.09
CA GLY A 81 -14.87 3.13 8.17
C GLY A 81 -13.42 3.61 8.13
N PHE A 82 -13.19 4.75 7.50
CA PHE A 82 -11.86 5.37 7.47
C PHE A 82 -11.41 5.80 8.86
N GLN A 83 -10.12 5.62 9.15
CA GLN A 83 -9.48 5.96 10.41
C GLN A 83 -8.26 6.86 10.17
N SER A 84 -7.86 7.64 11.16
CA SER A 84 -6.65 8.47 11.07
C SER A 84 -5.38 7.66 10.79
N THR A 85 -5.39 6.38 11.18
CA THR A 85 -4.34 5.38 10.94
C THR A 85 -4.33 4.84 9.51
N ASP A 86 -5.26 5.25 8.65
CA ASP A 86 -5.24 4.96 7.22
C ASP A 86 -4.47 6.01 6.40
N VAL A 87 -3.98 7.09 7.02
CA VAL A 87 -3.14 8.08 6.34
C VAL A 87 -1.85 7.40 5.88
N GLY A 88 -1.46 7.63 4.62
CA GLY A 88 -0.34 6.93 3.96
C GLY A 88 -0.74 5.63 3.25
N ARG A 89 -1.89 5.06 3.57
CA ARG A 89 -2.38 3.81 3.01
C ARG A 89 -2.70 3.93 1.53
N LEU A 90 -2.23 2.99 0.72
CA LEU A 90 -2.65 2.84 -0.67
C LEU A 90 -4.08 2.31 -0.74
N PHE A 91 -4.77 2.60 -1.83
CA PHE A 91 -6.03 1.94 -2.19
C PHE A 91 -6.10 1.84 -3.71
N ARG A 92 -6.64 0.72 -4.17
CA ARG A 92 -6.98 0.51 -5.57
C ARG A 92 -8.44 0.90 -5.78
N PHE A 93 -8.72 1.51 -6.91
CA PHE A 93 -10.07 1.79 -7.36
C PHE A 93 -10.13 1.59 -8.87
N ARG A 94 -10.93 0.61 -9.32
CA ARG A 94 -11.00 0.22 -10.75
C ARG A 94 -9.61 -0.05 -11.34
N ASP A 95 -9.24 0.68 -12.39
CA ASP A 95 -8.02 0.45 -13.17
C ASP A 95 -6.77 1.11 -12.58
N GLY A 96 -6.91 1.98 -11.58
CA GLY A 96 -5.80 2.74 -11.00
C GLY A 96 -5.75 2.68 -9.48
N TYR A 97 -4.85 3.46 -8.90
CA TYR A 97 -4.67 3.49 -7.46
C TYR A 97 -4.32 4.90 -6.95
N GLY A 98 -4.46 5.05 -5.67
CA GLY A 98 -4.12 6.28 -4.96
C GLY A 98 -3.66 6.02 -3.53
N LYS A 99 -3.36 7.11 -2.84
CA LYS A 99 -2.92 7.12 -1.44
C LYS A 99 -3.86 8.00 -0.61
N ILE A 100 -4.27 7.53 0.55
CA ILE A 100 -5.03 8.33 1.51
C ILE A 100 -4.07 9.33 2.16
N THR A 101 -4.36 10.63 2.06
CA THR A 101 -3.50 11.69 2.58
C THR A 101 -4.05 12.37 3.84
N ALA A 102 -5.36 12.26 4.07
CA ALA A 102 -6.01 12.68 5.32
C ALA A 102 -7.35 11.96 5.50
N VAL A 103 -7.81 11.86 6.73
CA VAL A 103 -9.13 11.32 7.07
C VAL A 103 -9.91 12.39 7.82
N THR A 104 -11.11 12.73 7.32
CA THR A 104 -11.99 13.72 7.93
C THR A 104 -12.95 13.07 8.92
N ASP A 105 -13.54 11.95 8.52
CA ASP A 105 -14.43 11.11 9.34
C ASP A 105 -14.48 9.68 8.76
N THR A 106 -15.34 8.83 9.31
CA THR A 106 -15.44 7.41 8.93
C THR A 106 -15.88 7.15 7.49
N LEU A 107 -16.45 8.14 6.81
CA LEU A 107 -16.91 8.03 5.41
C LEU A 107 -16.14 8.94 4.45
N ASN A 108 -15.37 9.89 4.97
CA ASN A 108 -14.73 10.93 4.16
C ASN A 108 -13.22 10.98 4.40
N ALA A 109 -12.49 10.85 3.30
CA ALA A 109 -11.03 10.98 3.28
C ALA A 109 -10.58 11.96 2.18
N THR A 110 -9.34 12.43 2.30
CA THR A 110 -8.62 13.12 1.24
C THR A 110 -7.61 12.16 0.65
N MET A 111 -7.41 12.22 -0.65
CA MET A 111 -6.54 11.32 -1.38
C MET A 111 -5.65 12.04 -2.38
N GLU A 112 -4.60 11.37 -2.75
CA GLU A 112 -3.82 11.58 -3.96
C GLU A 112 -4.15 10.46 -4.95
N VAL A 113 -4.44 10.79 -6.21
CA VAL A 113 -4.51 9.83 -7.31
C VAL A 113 -3.12 9.70 -7.91
N ILE A 114 -2.55 8.52 -7.88
CA ILE A 114 -1.19 8.22 -8.35
C ILE A 114 -1.24 7.65 -9.77
N GLU A 115 -2.21 6.78 -10.04
CA GLU A 115 -2.49 6.25 -11.38
C GLU A 115 -3.96 6.46 -11.74
N ASP A 116 -4.22 6.77 -13.02
CA ASP A 116 -5.57 7.08 -13.50
C ASP A 116 -6.53 5.91 -13.25
N MET A 117 -7.60 6.18 -12.53
CA MET A 117 -8.61 5.21 -12.11
C MET A 117 -9.69 4.95 -13.18
N GLY A 118 -9.55 5.53 -14.38
CA GLY A 118 -10.48 5.39 -15.50
C GLY A 118 -11.81 6.13 -15.32
N SER A 119 -12.33 6.26 -14.12
CA SER A 119 -13.60 6.93 -13.82
C SER A 119 -13.69 7.37 -12.37
N SER A 120 -14.39 8.50 -12.13
CA SER A 120 -14.75 8.97 -10.79
C SER A 120 -16.16 8.52 -10.35
N THR A 121 -16.89 7.77 -11.17
CA THR A 121 -18.23 7.27 -10.79
C THR A 121 -18.11 6.27 -9.64
N ALA A 122 -18.99 6.42 -8.64
CA ALA A 122 -19.03 5.51 -7.49
C ALA A 122 -19.04 4.03 -7.91
N SER A 123 -18.22 3.23 -7.26
CA SER A 123 -18.03 1.80 -7.59
C SER A 123 -17.75 0.97 -6.33
N THR A 124 -18.18 -0.29 -6.37
CA THR A 124 -17.81 -1.31 -5.40
C THR A 124 -16.45 -1.96 -5.71
N ASP A 125 -15.90 -1.70 -6.89
CA ASP A 125 -14.61 -2.23 -7.35
C ASP A 125 -13.47 -1.43 -6.71
N PHE A 126 -13.08 -1.84 -5.53
CA PHE A 126 -11.95 -1.28 -4.80
C PHE A 126 -11.33 -2.30 -3.83
N ALA A 127 -10.08 -2.07 -3.50
CA ALA A 127 -9.37 -2.75 -2.42
C ALA A 127 -8.51 -1.75 -1.63
N LEU A 128 -8.42 -1.95 -0.33
CA LEU A 128 -7.57 -1.12 0.53
C LEU A 128 -6.18 -1.75 0.64
N GLY A 129 -5.16 -0.95 0.81
CA GLY A 129 -3.78 -1.41 0.98
C GLY A 129 -3.62 -2.30 2.21
N SER A 130 -2.74 -3.29 2.12
CA SER A 130 -2.43 -4.20 3.22
C SER A 130 -1.55 -3.57 4.30
N PHE A 131 -0.77 -2.53 3.94
CA PHE A 131 0.16 -1.87 4.85
C PHE A 131 -0.38 -0.53 5.30
N SER A 132 -0.58 -0.37 6.59
CA SER A 132 -0.96 0.88 7.25
C SER A 132 -0.88 0.72 8.76
N ASP A 133 -0.97 1.81 9.51
CA ASP A 133 -1.09 1.74 10.97
C ASP A 133 -2.41 1.09 11.42
N THR A 134 -3.42 0.99 10.54
CA THR A 134 -4.68 0.27 10.81
C THR A 134 -4.49 -1.25 10.69
N THR A 135 -3.76 -1.72 9.69
CA THR A 135 -3.62 -3.15 9.35
C THR A 135 -2.29 -3.75 9.82
N GLY A 136 -1.39 -2.90 10.28
CA GLY A 136 -0.01 -3.23 10.63
C GLY A 136 0.90 -3.23 9.40
N HIS A 137 2.18 -3.29 9.69
CA HIS A 137 3.26 -3.34 8.70
C HIS A 137 3.91 -4.73 8.70
N PRO A 138 4.66 -5.10 7.65
CA PRO A 138 5.30 -6.42 7.61
C PRO A 138 6.34 -6.57 8.72
N SER A 139 6.30 -7.70 9.40
CA SER A 139 7.24 -8.04 10.48
C SER A 139 8.48 -8.79 10.00
N CYS A 140 8.49 -9.28 8.76
CA CYS A 140 9.59 -10.03 8.16
C CYS A 140 9.93 -9.51 6.77
N VAL A 141 11.23 -9.55 6.45
CA VAL A 141 11.75 -9.20 5.13
C VAL A 141 12.90 -10.15 4.74
N THR A 142 12.94 -10.53 3.48
CA THR A 142 14.05 -11.32 2.92
C THR A 142 14.14 -11.09 1.40
N PHE A 143 15.26 -11.55 0.79
CA PHE A 143 15.38 -11.66 -0.66
C PHE A 143 15.21 -13.13 -1.06
N PHE A 144 14.43 -13.36 -2.10
CA PHE A 144 14.23 -14.67 -2.71
C PHE A 144 14.10 -14.52 -4.24
N GLU A 145 14.93 -15.23 -4.99
CA GLU A 145 14.93 -15.25 -6.47
C GLU A 145 14.84 -13.85 -7.11
N GLN A 146 15.73 -12.93 -6.69
CA GLN A 146 15.79 -11.55 -7.17
C GLN A 146 14.54 -10.69 -6.86
N ARG A 147 13.71 -11.14 -5.93
CA ARG A 147 12.54 -10.42 -5.43
C ARG A 147 12.75 -10.04 -3.98
N LEU A 148 12.31 -8.88 -3.59
CA LEU A 148 12.13 -8.55 -2.18
C LEU A 148 10.82 -9.18 -1.72
N VAL A 149 10.84 -9.79 -0.56
CA VAL A 149 9.70 -10.52 0.01
C VAL A 149 9.44 -10.02 1.41
N PHE A 150 8.20 -9.63 1.66
CA PHE A 150 7.70 -9.28 2.98
C PHE A 150 6.71 -10.31 3.49
N ALA A 151 6.54 -10.39 4.79
CA ALA A 151 5.54 -11.29 5.38
C ALA A 151 5.00 -10.78 6.71
N ALA A 152 3.81 -11.29 7.04
CA ALA A 152 3.20 -11.21 8.37
C ALA A 152 2.93 -9.78 8.84
N THR A 153 1.86 -9.18 8.35
CA THR A 153 1.28 -8.00 8.98
C THR A 153 0.39 -8.39 10.16
N LEU A 154 -0.01 -7.43 10.97
CA LEU A 154 -0.92 -7.68 12.10
C LEU A 154 -2.26 -8.27 11.63
N SER A 155 -2.83 -7.74 10.54
CA SER A 155 -4.11 -8.21 9.98
C SER A 155 -3.98 -9.46 9.12
N GLN A 156 -2.81 -9.73 8.54
CA GLN A 156 -2.53 -10.85 7.65
C GLN A 156 -1.26 -11.63 8.09
N PRO A 157 -1.28 -12.31 9.26
CA PRO A 157 -0.07 -12.90 9.87
C PRO A 157 0.50 -14.10 9.11
N GLN A 158 -0.26 -14.67 8.16
CA GLN A 158 0.16 -15.84 7.36
C GLN A 158 0.38 -15.50 5.88
N THR A 159 0.32 -14.21 5.51
CA THR A 159 0.47 -13.77 4.13
C THR A 159 1.93 -13.45 3.83
N ILE A 160 2.38 -13.84 2.64
CA ILE A 160 3.69 -13.51 2.07
C ILE A 160 3.45 -12.62 0.85
N PHE A 161 4.13 -11.49 0.80
CA PHE A 161 4.05 -10.51 -0.27
C PHE A 161 5.33 -10.55 -1.10
N PHE A 162 5.21 -10.87 -2.39
CA PHE A 162 6.32 -10.87 -3.32
C PHE A 162 6.30 -9.60 -4.16
N LEU A 163 7.44 -8.95 -4.27
CA LEU A 163 7.61 -7.80 -5.14
C LEU A 163 8.10 -8.22 -6.52
N ASN A 164 7.99 -7.32 -7.49
CA ASN A 164 8.41 -7.60 -8.85
C ASN A 164 9.92 -7.87 -8.93
N SER A 165 10.30 -8.77 -9.83
CA SER A 165 11.70 -9.11 -10.06
C SER A 165 12.47 -7.87 -10.56
N GLY A 166 13.56 -7.54 -9.88
CA GLY A 166 14.39 -6.38 -10.24
C GLY A 166 13.80 -5.01 -9.89
N ASN A 167 12.56 -4.94 -9.38
CA ASN A 167 11.95 -3.71 -8.87
C ASN A 167 11.41 -3.91 -7.45
N TYR A 168 12.26 -3.68 -6.47
CA TYR A 168 12.04 -4.01 -5.06
C TYR A 168 11.03 -3.10 -4.32
N GLU A 169 10.37 -2.18 -5.01
CA GLU A 169 9.37 -1.29 -4.44
C GLU A 169 8.03 -1.35 -5.19
N ASN A 170 7.94 -2.24 -6.21
CA ASN A 170 6.74 -2.42 -7.01
C ASN A 170 6.05 -3.73 -6.67
N MET A 171 4.78 -3.64 -6.31
CA MET A 171 3.90 -4.77 -5.96
C MET A 171 2.77 -4.97 -6.98
N ASN A 172 2.87 -4.36 -8.17
CA ASN A 172 1.85 -4.48 -9.21
C ASN A 172 1.59 -5.94 -9.56
N GLU A 173 0.35 -6.39 -9.42
CA GLU A 173 -0.11 -7.75 -9.73
C GLU A 173 -0.45 -7.95 -11.22
N ASN A 174 0.05 -7.08 -12.13
CA ASN A 174 -0.19 -7.17 -13.58
C ASN A 174 -1.67 -7.33 -13.97
N ARG A 175 -2.51 -6.42 -13.50
CA ARG A 175 -3.91 -6.33 -13.93
C ARG A 175 -3.96 -5.61 -15.28
N GLY A 176 -4.38 -6.29 -16.34
CA GLY A 176 -4.58 -5.68 -17.65
C GLY A 176 -3.67 -6.17 -18.76
N GLY A 177 -3.19 -7.40 -18.69
CA GLY A 177 -2.66 -8.11 -19.85
C GLY A 177 -1.21 -7.82 -20.21
N ASN A 178 -0.44 -7.26 -19.35
CA ASN A 178 1.02 -7.23 -19.49
C ASN A 178 1.59 -8.45 -18.74
N ILE A 179 1.81 -9.53 -19.46
CA ILE A 179 2.51 -10.72 -18.98
C ILE A 179 3.97 -10.31 -18.80
N ALA A 180 4.36 -9.94 -17.62
CA ALA A 180 5.76 -9.88 -17.28
C ALA A 180 5.96 -10.78 -16.05
N ASP A 181 6.83 -11.72 -16.22
CA ASP A 181 7.39 -12.66 -15.26
C ASP A 181 6.67 -14.02 -15.11
N ASP A 182 6.96 -14.89 -16.05
CA ASP A 182 7.17 -16.32 -15.78
C ASP A 182 8.58 -16.53 -15.19
#